data_55239df1774acbd8294439983c4b4234
#
_entry.id   55239df1774acbd8294439983c4b4234
#
_cell.length_a   1.000
_cell.length_b   1.000
_cell.length_c   1.000
_cell.angle_alpha   90.00
_cell.angle_beta   90.00
_cell.angle_gamma   90.00
#
_symmetry.space_group_name_H-M   'P 1'
#
loop_
_entity.id
_entity.type
_entity.pdbx_description
1 polymer ?
#
loop_
_entity_poly.entity_id
_entity_poly.type
_entity_poly.pdbx_seq_one_letter_code
_entity_poly.pdbx_strand_id
1 'polypeptide(L)'
;MIIAAVACASSFAQDKTSLQANASVAGILQGSVGKPVELHLRSGEKMVGKVAQVTDSIVHLSNLTGAEYFDAFVDTKDVSTVVVRVAGR
;
A
#
# COMPACT_ATOMS: atom_id res chain seq x y z
N MET A 1 7.25 2.23 -42.25
CA MET A 1 7.21 2.31 -41.69
C MET A 1 7.28 2.14 -40.48
N ILE A 2 7.29 2.13 -39.77
CA ILE A 2 7.34 1.98 -38.81
C ILE A 2 7.37 1.87 -37.73
N ILE A 3 7.41 1.77 -37.12
CA ILE A 3 7.41 1.68 -36.18
C ILE A 3 7.51 1.57 -35.13
N ALA A 4 7.55 1.51 -34.53
CA ALA A 4 7.64 1.40 -33.66
C ALA A 4 7.76 1.20 -32.55
N ALA A 5 7.69 1.15 -32.05
CA ALA A 5 7.75 0.85 -31.15
C ALA A 5 8.09 0.86 -30.03
N VAL A 6 8.20 0.73 -29.55
CA VAL A 6 8.57 0.63 -28.61
C VAL A 6 8.51 0.79 -27.45
N ALA A 7 8.44 1.08 -26.98
CA ALA A 7 8.35 1.38 -25.99
C ALA A 7 8.28 0.83 -24.87
N CYS A 8 7.85 0.45 -24.57
CA CYS A 8 7.63 -0.19 -23.58
C CYS A 8 8.47 -0.32 -22.59
N ALA A 9 9.37 -0.27 -22.78
CA ALA A 9 10.17 -0.56 -21.89
C ALA A 9 10.11 -0.05 -20.65
N SER A 10 9.66 0.94 -20.49
CA SER A 10 9.73 1.50 -19.30
C SER A 10 9.22 0.87 -18.21
N SER A 11 8.49 -0.04 -18.45
CA SER A 11 7.77 -0.43 -17.40
C SER A 11 8.52 -0.98 -16.34
N PHE A 12 9.62 -1.53 -16.61
CA PHE A 12 10.13 -2.08 -15.53
C PHE A 12 10.87 -1.33 -14.71
N ALA A 13 11.23 -0.40 -14.98
CA ALA A 13 11.90 0.35 -14.15
C ALA A 13 11.19 0.74 -12.99
N GLN A 14 10.01 0.44 -12.86
CA GLN A 14 9.34 0.93 -11.85
C GLN A 14 9.63 0.42 -10.59
N ASP A 15 9.83 1.14 -9.61
CA ASP A 15 9.96 0.88 -8.33
C ASP A 15 8.68 0.72 -7.73
N LYS A 16 8.50 -0.12 -6.80
CA LYS A 16 7.28 -0.32 -6.19
C LYS A 16 6.78 0.79 -5.43
N THR A 17 7.60 1.72 -5.08
CA THR A 17 7.16 2.89 -4.36
C THR A 17 6.94 4.06 -5.27
N SER A 18 6.98 3.85 -6.58
CA SER A 18 6.71 4.95 -7.49
C SER A 18 5.28 5.40 -7.41
N LEU A 19 5.07 6.68 -7.45
CA LEU A 19 3.75 7.24 -7.38
C LEU A 19 3.12 7.29 -8.75
N GLN A 20 1.93 6.80 -8.86
CA GLN A 20 1.19 6.86 -10.10
C GLN A 20 0.41 8.17 -10.16
N ALA A 21 0.06 8.60 -11.34
CA ALA A 21 -0.62 9.87 -11.52
C ALA A 21 -1.95 9.93 -10.78
N ASN A 22 -2.63 8.81 -10.65
CA ASN A 22 -3.91 8.78 -9.96
C ASN A 22 -3.83 7.95 -8.70
N ALA A 23 -2.72 8.02 -8.00
CA ALA A 23 -2.53 7.24 -6.80
C ALA A 23 -3.52 7.62 -5.72
N SER A 24 -3.88 6.65 -4.93
CA SER A 24 -4.74 6.84 -3.78
C SER A 24 -4.24 5.94 -2.66
N VAL A 25 -4.69 6.22 -1.45
CA VAL A 25 -4.33 5.37 -0.32
C VAL A 25 -4.78 3.95 -0.58
N ALA A 26 -6.00 3.78 -1.06
CA ALA A 26 -6.51 2.44 -1.33
C ALA A 26 -5.68 1.74 -2.40
N GLY A 27 -5.29 2.45 -3.43
CA GLY A 27 -4.47 1.86 -4.49
C GLY A 27 -3.09 1.45 -3.99
N ILE A 28 -2.48 2.27 -3.15
CA ILE A 28 -1.18 1.93 -2.59
C ILE A 28 -1.31 0.71 -1.69
N LEU A 29 -2.35 0.64 -0.90
CA LEU A 29 -2.58 -0.50 -0.03
C LEU A 29 -2.86 -1.76 -0.82
N GLN A 30 -3.58 -1.64 -1.94
CA GLN A 30 -3.85 -2.80 -2.77
C GLN A 30 -2.56 -3.36 -3.33
N GLY A 31 -1.60 -2.53 -3.63
CA GLY A 31 -0.30 -2.98 -4.09
C GLY A 31 0.56 -3.56 -2.97
N SER A 32 0.12 -3.44 -1.73
CA SER A 32 0.88 -3.91 -0.58
C SER A 32 0.28 -5.16 0.08
N VAL A 33 -0.70 -5.78 -0.55
CA VAL A 33 -1.34 -6.96 0.02
C VAL A 33 -0.28 -8.04 0.25
N GLY A 34 -0.30 -8.62 1.43
CA GLY A 34 0.66 -9.63 1.83
C GLY A 34 1.92 -9.05 2.46
N LYS A 35 2.02 -7.74 2.53
CA LYS A 35 3.22 -7.09 3.06
C LYS A 35 2.91 -6.31 4.32
N PRO A 36 3.88 -6.16 5.20
CA PRO A 36 3.67 -5.34 6.38
C PRO A 36 3.70 -3.87 6.04
N VAL A 37 2.84 -3.12 6.66
CA VAL A 37 2.79 -1.66 6.50
C VAL A 37 2.56 -1.01 7.85
N GLU A 38 2.87 0.25 7.93
CA GLU A 38 2.52 1.04 9.10
C GLU A 38 1.56 2.12 8.61
N LEU A 39 0.40 2.19 9.21
CA LEU A 39 -0.60 3.18 8.87
C LEU A 39 -0.66 4.24 9.94
N HIS A 40 -0.65 5.48 9.52
CA HIS A 40 -0.86 6.59 10.43
C HIS A 40 -2.25 7.12 10.14
N LEU A 41 -3.07 7.15 11.17
CA LEU A 41 -4.46 7.56 11.04
C LEU A 41 -4.60 9.05 11.31
N ARG A 42 -5.67 9.62 10.83
CA ARG A 42 -5.90 11.06 11.04
C ARG A 42 -6.03 11.40 12.51
N SER A 43 -6.40 10.43 13.33
CA SER A 43 -6.49 10.64 14.76
C SER A 43 -5.12 10.72 15.44
N GLY A 44 -4.07 10.38 14.73
CA GLY A 44 -2.73 10.33 15.31
C GLY A 44 -2.30 8.95 15.71
N GLU A 45 -3.19 7.97 15.65
CA GLU A 45 -2.82 6.62 16.00
C GLU A 45 -2.01 5.99 14.91
N LYS A 46 -1.20 5.02 15.27
CA LYS A 46 -0.44 4.24 14.32
C LYS A 46 -0.83 2.78 14.46
N MET A 47 -0.90 2.09 13.34
CA MET A 47 -1.13 0.67 13.33
C MET A 47 -0.13 0.00 12.43
N VAL A 48 0.49 -1.04 12.89
CA VAL A 48 1.47 -1.80 12.11
C VAL A 48 0.94 -3.20 11.96
N GLY A 49 0.82 -3.66 10.74
CA GLY A 49 0.33 -5.01 10.48
C GLY A 49 0.54 -5.38 9.04
N LYS A 50 0.06 -6.56 8.69
CA LYS A 50 0.18 -7.07 7.35
C LYS A 50 -1.12 -6.82 6.62
N VAL A 51 -1.05 -6.31 5.41
CA VAL A 51 -2.26 -6.06 4.63
C VAL A 51 -2.82 -7.39 4.15
N ALA A 52 -4.00 -7.73 4.60
CA ALA A 52 -4.65 -8.97 4.20
C ALA A 52 -5.56 -8.75 3.01
N GLN A 53 -6.28 -7.65 3.00
CA GLN A 53 -7.23 -7.39 1.95
C GLN A 53 -7.55 -5.90 1.93
N VAL A 54 -7.84 -5.36 0.78
CA VAL A 54 -8.16 -3.96 0.65
C VAL A 54 -9.33 -3.80 -0.30
N THR A 55 -10.28 -2.97 0.10
CA THR A 55 -11.34 -2.54 -0.82
C THR A 55 -11.17 -1.03 -1.01
N ASP A 56 -12.07 -0.41 -1.73
CA ASP A 56 -12.00 1.03 -1.92
C ASP A 56 -12.16 1.81 -0.62
N SER A 57 -12.82 1.23 0.36
CA SER A 57 -13.12 1.94 1.58
C SER A 57 -12.52 1.33 2.84
N ILE A 58 -12.10 0.09 2.82
CA ILE A 58 -11.63 -0.59 4.03
C ILE A 58 -10.31 -1.31 3.75
N VAL A 59 -9.39 -1.23 4.68
CA VAL A 59 -8.20 -2.06 4.65
C VAL A 59 -8.26 -3.02 5.84
N HIS A 60 -8.02 -4.28 5.57
CA HIS A 60 -8.00 -5.33 6.59
C HIS A 60 -6.54 -5.63 6.90
N LEU A 61 -6.15 -5.39 8.14
CA LEU A 61 -4.81 -5.71 8.60
C LEU A 61 -4.84 -6.93 9.49
N SER A 62 -3.86 -7.79 9.32
CA SER A 62 -3.67 -8.94 10.18
C SER A 62 -2.29 -8.88 10.80
N ASN A 63 -1.99 -9.77 11.72
CA ASN A 63 -0.69 -9.83 12.39
C ASN A 63 -0.29 -8.47 12.94
N LEU A 64 -1.18 -7.84 13.66
CA LEU A 64 -0.90 -6.53 14.21
C LEU A 64 0.25 -6.60 15.20
N THR A 65 1.17 -5.68 15.09
CA THR A 65 2.29 -5.62 16.00
C THR A 65 1.79 -5.29 17.41
N GLY A 66 2.08 -6.16 18.35
CA GLY A 66 1.62 -5.99 19.73
C GLY A 66 0.22 -6.53 19.97
N ALA A 67 -0.45 -7.00 18.94
CA ALA A 67 -1.81 -7.54 19.09
C ALA A 67 -2.05 -8.61 18.02
N GLU A 68 -1.20 -9.62 18.01
CA GLU A 68 -1.18 -10.61 16.93
C GLU A 68 -2.44 -11.45 16.84
N TYR A 69 -3.20 -11.50 17.90
CA TYR A 69 -4.43 -12.28 17.88
C TYR A 69 -5.63 -11.46 17.39
N PHE A 70 -5.41 -10.22 16.99
CA PHE A 70 -6.49 -9.35 16.55
C PHE A 70 -6.25 -8.89 15.12
N ASP A 71 -7.32 -8.69 14.40
CA ASP A 71 -7.26 -8.07 13.08
C ASP A 71 -7.90 -6.71 13.18
N ALA A 72 -7.54 -5.81 12.32
CA ALA A 72 -8.10 -4.47 12.29
C ALA A 72 -8.71 -4.19 10.93
N PHE A 73 -9.84 -3.52 10.93
CA PHE A 73 -10.48 -3.06 9.70
C PHE A 73 -10.49 -1.54 9.79
N VAL A 74 -9.80 -0.89 8.90
CA VAL A 74 -9.58 0.55 8.97
C VAL A 74 -10.21 1.22 7.75
N ASP A 75 -10.92 2.31 7.99
CA ASP A 75 -11.49 3.07 6.89
C ASP A 75 -10.35 3.77 6.17
N THR A 76 -10.24 3.58 4.88
CA THR A 76 -9.14 4.16 4.12
C THR A 76 -9.15 5.69 4.18
N LYS A 77 -10.32 6.29 4.42
CA LYS A 77 -10.38 7.74 4.54
C LYS A 77 -9.71 8.25 5.79
N ASP A 78 -9.55 7.41 6.79
CA ASP A 78 -8.92 7.82 8.03
C ASP A 78 -7.41 7.64 8.00
N VAL A 79 -6.88 7.11 6.92
CA VAL A 79 -5.45 6.88 6.81
C VAL A 79 -4.82 8.11 6.18
N SER A 80 -3.91 8.74 6.89
CA SER A 80 -3.21 9.90 6.37
C SER A 80 -1.86 9.53 5.76
N THR A 81 -1.24 8.46 6.23
CA THR A 81 0.08 8.07 5.75
C THR A 81 0.20 6.56 5.73
N VAL A 82 0.77 6.04 4.67
CA VAL A 82 1.10 4.62 4.56
C VAL A 82 2.61 4.51 4.45
N VAL A 83 3.22 3.82 5.39
CA VAL A 83 4.66 3.60 5.37
C VAL A 83 4.90 2.17 4.93
N VAL A 84 5.58 2.00 3.81
CA VAL A 84 5.85 0.67 3.28
C VAL A 84 7.34 0.43 3.27
N ARG A 85 7.69 -0.83 3.45
CA ARG A 85 9.08 -1.19 3.44
C ARG A 85 9.54 -1.34 2.02
N VAL A 86 10.69 -0.78 1.72
CA VAL A 86 11.26 -0.87 0.40
C VAL A 86 12.47 -1.78 0.45
N ALA A 87 12.36 -2.92 -0.18
CA ALA A 87 13.43 -3.89 -0.14
C ALA A 87 14.62 -3.35 -0.88
N GLY A 88 15.78 -3.58 -0.40
CA GLY A 88 16.98 -3.19 -1.09
C GLY A 88 17.46 -1.80 -0.79
N ARG A 89 16.85 -1.12 0.12
CA ARG A 89 17.27 0.22 0.46
C ARG A 89 18.04 0.30 1.72
#